data_53ab7a60c68436ab8853edb819dbf2a2
#
_entry.id   53ab7a60c68436ab8853edb819dbf2a2
#
_cell.length_a   1.000
_cell.length_b   1.000
_cell.length_c   1.000
_cell.angle_alpha   90.00
_cell.angle_beta   90.00
_cell.angle_gamma   90.00
#
_symmetry.space_group_name_H-M   'P 1'
#
loop_
_entity.id
_entity.type
_entity.pdbx_description
1 polymer ?
#
loop_
_entity_poly.entity_id
_entity_poly.type
_entity_poly.pdbx_seq_one_letter_code
_entity_poly.pdbx_strand_id
1 'polypeptide(L)'
;MVYSWIRTNKWIQKLGDHMKKKSFQLKTEKKQKRKNRLIASLFVSLFMIGVAIFQADNILNYFVHQHQTMQFQKLSADELAKNRKKKASFDYDAVEMINNKKIMDSLLSNEGANKNYVIAGISIPSVGIRLDIYKGVSEYALLRGAGTYFPDRELGKGNFVLAGHNMEDEVTLFSPLYRIQKGQKIYVSDGKEIFVYKVSEILTISSTQVEVLDDIDKGQPVITLITCADRYAINRICVKGKLVEKIAVQDASSKIKEVFS
;
A
#
# COMPACT_ATOMS: atom_id res chain seq x y z
N MET A 1 -66.18 -19.48 -64.84
CA MET A 1 -65.85 -19.61 -63.36
C MET A 1 -64.48 -20.19 -63.11
N VAL A 2 -63.84 -21.01 -63.89
CA VAL A 2 -62.53 -21.62 -63.59
C VAL A 2 -61.37 -20.62 -63.60
N TYR A 3 -61.38 -19.62 -64.50
CA TYR A 3 -60.30 -18.60 -64.58
C TYR A 3 -60.16 -17.63 -63.39
N SER A 4 -61.21 -17.39 -62.63
CA SER A 4 -61.14 -16.56 -61.45
C SER A 4 -60.51 -17.31 -60.26
N TRP A 5 -60.73 -18.62 -60.17
CA TRP A 5 -60.21 -19.47 -59.10
C TRP A 5 -58.68 -19.64 -59.17
N ILE A 6 -58.13 -19.77 -60.38
CA ILE A 6 -56.71 -19.95 -60.67
C ILE A 6 -55.90 -18.60 -60.30
N ARG A 7 -56.52 -17.43 -60.57
CA ARG A 7 -55.90 -16.12 -60.23
C ARG A 7 -55.81 -15.91 -58.74
N THR A 8 -56.84 -16.26 -58.00
CA THR A 8 -56.88 -16.14 -56.54
C THR A 8 -55.84 -17.04 -55.86
N ASN A 9 -55.69 -18.25 -56.32
CA ASN A 9 -54.70 -19.17 -55.77
C ASN A 9 -53.24 -18.73 -56.03
N LYS A 10 -52.91 -18.17 -57.18
CA LYS A 10 -51.60 -17.60 -57.45
C LYS A 10 -51.30 -16.40 -56.60
N TRP A 11 -52.31 -15.58 -56.26
CA TRP A 11 -52.16 -14.45 -55.43
C TRP A 11 -51.91 -14.82 -53.95
N ILE A 12 -52.63 -15.77 -53.42
CA ILE A 12 -52.46 -16.35 -52.07
C ILE A 12 -51.07 -16.97 -51.91
N GLN A 13 -50.61 -17.73 -52.93
CA GLN A 13 -49.25 -18.26 -52.92
C GLN A 13 -48.17 -17.17 -52.87
N LYS A 14 -48.28 -16.14 -53.73
CA LYS A 14 -47.36 -14.99 -53.72
C LYS A 14 -47.33 -14.27 -52.37
N LEU A 15 -48.49 -14.08 -51.73
CA LEU A 15 -48.60 -13.49 -50.39
C LEU A 15 -47.92 -14.37 -49.34
N GLY A 16 -48.13 -15.66 -49.37
CA GLY A 16 -47.51 -16.64 -48.48
C GLY A 16 -45.97 -16.65 -48.58
N ASP A 17 -45.46 -16.62 -49.83
CA ASP A 17 -44.02 -16.57 -50.06
C ASP A 17 -43.41 -15.23 -49.62
N HIS A 18 -44.12 -14.11 -49.86
CA HIS A 18 -43.69 -12.81 -49.40
C HIS A 18 -43.62 -12.73 -47.85
N MET A 19 -44.64 -13.26 -47.18
CA MET A 19 -44.68 -13.32 -45.72
C MET A 19 -43.57 -14.22 -45.13
N LYS A 20 -43.31 -15.40 -45.75
CA LYS A 20 -42.21 -16.29 -45.37
C LYS A 20 -40.85 -15.60 -45.55
N LYS A 21 -40.63 -14.92 -46.67
CA LYS A 21 -39.40 -14.17 -46.96
C LYS A 21 -39.18 -13.04 -45.95
N LYS A 22 -40.23 -12.27 -45.60
CA LYS A 22 -40.18 -11.20 -44.61
C LYS A 22 -39.90 -11.73 -43.19
N SER A 23 -40.55 -12.85 -42.81
CA SER A 23 -40.29 -13.48 -41.49
C SER A 23 -38.87 -14.05 -41.39
N PHE A 24 -38.33 -14.60 -42.47
CA PHE A 24 -36.94 -15.05 -42.52
C PHE A 24 -35.95 -13.91 -42.42
N GLN A 25 -36.17 -12.79 -43.13
CA GLN A 25 -35.34 -11.60 -43.02
C GLN A 25 -35.35 -11.02 -41.60
N LEU A 26 -36.52 -10.92 -40.96
CA LEU A 26 -36.62 -10.46 -39.58
C LEU A 26 -35.89 -11.35 -38.57
N LYS A 27 -35.89 -12.68 -38.81
CA LYS A 27 -35.13 -13.61 -37.96
C LYS A 27 -33.61 -13.47 -38.14
N THR A 28 -33.17 -13.29 -39.39
CA THR A 28 -31.74 -13.07 -39.70
C THR A 28 -31.25 -11.73 -39.15
N GLU A 29 -32.01 -10.65 -39.27
CA GLU A 29 -31.68 -9.37 -38.68
C GLU A 29 -31.59 -9.40 -37.14
N LYS A 30 -32.56 -10.07 -36.50
CA LYS A 30 -32.51 -10.27 -35.03
C LYS A 30 -31.29 -11.09 -34.60
N LYS A 31 -30.94 -12.14 -35.35
CA LYS A 31 -29.75 -12.96 -35.08
C LYS A 31 -28.46 -12.13 -35.26
N GLN A 32 -28.40 -11.33 -36.30
CA GLN A 32 -27.25 -10.45 -36.57
C GLN A 32 -27.11 -9.36 -35.51
N LYS A 33 -28.21 -8.70 -35.13
CA LYS A 33 -28.21 -7.70 -34.02
C LYS A 33 -27.76 -8.30 -32.71
N ARG A 34 -28.19 -9.55 -32.40
CA ARG A 34 -27.75 -10.27 -31.20
C ARG A 34 -26.25 -10.59 -31.25
N LYS A 35 -25.75 -11.05 -32.40
CA LYS A 35 -24.32 -11.31 -32.61
C LYS A 35 -23.49 -10.02 -32.44
N ASN A 36 -23.93 -8.93 -33.04
CA ASN A 36 -23.23 -7.65 -32.94
C ASN A 36 -23.21 -7.14 -31.50
N ARG A 37 -24.29 -7.29 -30.72
CA ARG A 37 -24.35 -6.96 -29.31
C ARG A 37 -23.38 -7.80 -28.48
N LEU A 38 -23.26 -9.10 -28.74
CA LEU A 38 -22.31 -9.99 -28.06
C LEU A 38 -20.87 -9.60 -28.39
N ILE A 39 -20.56 -9.28 -29.64
CA ILE A 39 -19.25 -8.82 -30.06
C ILE A 39 -18.92 -7.50 -29.38
N ALA A 40 -19.85 -6.54 -29.37
CA ALA A 40 -19.66 -5.26 -28.70
C ALA A 40 -19.43 -5.42 -27.19
N SER A 41 -20.21 -6.29 -26.53
CA SER A 41 -20.00 -6.58 -25.10
C SER A 41 -18.64 -7.23 -24.82
N LEU A 42 -18.16 -8.09 -25.71
CA LEU A 42 -16.83 -8.68 -25.63
C LEU A 42 -15.73 -7.62 -25.72
N PHE A 43 -15.83 -6.69 -26.68
CA PHE A 43 -14.88 -5.59 -26.80
C PHE A 43 -14.88 -4.68 -25.58
N VAL A 44 -16.07 -4.35 -25.05
CA VAL A 44 -16.18 -3.55 -23.81
C VAL A 44 -15.55 -4.28 -22.63
N SER A 45 -15.79 -5.59 -22.49
CA SER A 45 -15.18 -6.35 -21.39
C SER A 45 -13.65 -6.45 -21.52
N LEU A 46 -13.11 -6.67 -22.72
CA LEU A 46 -11.68 -6.66 -22.97
C LEU A 46 -11.05 -5.29 -22.70
N PHE A 47 -11.73 -4.22 -23.09
CA PHE A 47 -11.28 -2.86 -22.78
C PHE A 47 -11.24 -2.61 -21.26
N MET A 48 -12.29 -3.01 -20.52
CA MET A 48 -12.33 -2.88 -19.07
C MET A 48 -11.23 -3.70 -18.37
N ILE A 49 -10.94 -4.91 -18.86
CA ILE A 49 -9.84 -5.74 -18.37
C ILE A 49 -8.50 -5.03 -18.63
N GLY A 50 -8.30 -4.47 -19.83
CA GLY A 50 -7.10 -3.70 -20.16
C GLY A 50 -6.89 -2.49 -19.24
N VAL A 51 -7.96 -1.74 -18.96
CA VAL A 51 -7.92 -0.62 -17.99
C VAL A 51 -7.60 -1.13 -16.58
N ALA A 52 -8.19 -2.22 -16.14
CA ALA A 52 -7.92 -2.80 -14.83
C ALA A 52 -6.45 -3.25 -14.67
N ILE A 53 -5.87 -3.86 -15.71
CA ILE A 53 -4.45 -4.25 -15.72
C ILE A 53 -3.56 -3.00 -15.70
N PHE A 54 -3.89 -1.97 -16.48
CA PHE A 54 -3.13 -0.72 -16.50
C PHE A 54 -3.16 0.03 -15.17
N GLN A 55 -4.25 -0.10 -14.41
CA GLN A 55 -4.42 0.52 -13.09
C GLN A 55 -4.06 -0.41 -11.92
N ALA A 56 -3.52 -1.59 -12.18
CA ALA A 56 -3.31 -2.61 -11.14
C ALA A 56 -2.43 -2.10 -9.99
N ASP A 57 -1.35 -1.39 -10.30
CA ASP A 57 -0.44 -0.84 -9.29
C ASP A 57 -1.14 0.21 -8.40
N ASN A 58 -1.91 1.11 -9.00
CA ASN A 58 -2.67 2.12 -8.26
C ASN A 58 -3.75 1.50 -7.37
N ILE A 59 -4.42 0.47 -7.86
CA ILE A 59 -5.45 -0.26 -7.10
C ILE A 59 -4.80 -0.98 -5.91
N LEU A 60 -3.67 -1.64 -6.10
CA LEU A 60 -2.96 -2.35 -5.05
C LEU A 60 -2.42 -1.38 -3.99
N ASN A 61 -1.79 -0.28 -4.41
CA ASN A 61 -1.32 0.77 -3.50
C ASN A 61 -2.48 1.37 -2.68
N TYR A 62 -3.63 1.61 -3.30
CA TYR A 62 -4.84 2.05 -2.60
C TYR A 62 -5.26 1.04 -1.52
N PHE A 63 -5.25 -0.26 -1.82
CA PHE A 63 -5.57 -1.29 -0.83
C PHE A 63 -4.53 -1.34 0.31
N VAL A 64 -3.24 -1.26 0.01
CA VAL A 64 -2.19 -1.20 1.05
C VAL A 64 -2.42 0.01 1.95
N HIS A 65 -2.66 1.18 1.37
CA HIS A 65 -2.93 2.41 2.13
C HIS A 65 -4.18 2.29 3.02
N GLN A 66 -5.27 1.72 2.52
CA GLN A 66 -6.50 1.51 3.31
C GLN A 66 -6.29 0.52 4.48
N HIS A 67 -5.36 -0.42 4.35
CA HIS A 67 -5.06 -1.41 5.39
C HIS A 67 -3.94 -0.96 6.35
N GLN A 68 -3.37 0.22 6.17
CA GLN A 68 -2.41 0.85 7.09
C GLN A 68 -3.13 1.38 8.35
N THR A 69 -3.94 0.55 8.99
CA THR A 69 -4.55 0.93 10.26
C THR A 69 -3.53 0.80 11.37
N MET A 70 -3.27 1.89 12.10
CA MET A 70 -2.39 1.83 13.28
C MET A 70 -2.97 0.91 14.36
N GLN A 71 -2.37 -0.26 14.52
CA GLN A 71 -2.69 -1.16 15.62
C GLN A 71 -2.11 -0.66 16.95
N PHE A 72 -1.05 0.13 16.88
CA PHE A 72 -0.39 0.75 18.02
C PHE A 72 -1.39 1.38 19.01
N GLN A 73 -2.38 2.11 18.52
CA GLN A 73 -3.38 2.77 19.37
C GLN A 73 -4.29 1.81 20.14
N LYS A 74 -4.39 0.55 19.69
CA LYS A 74 -5.23 -0.49 20.28
C LYS A 74 -4.47 -1.38 21.27
N LEU A 75 -3.15 -1.15 21.39
CA LEU A 75 -2.26 -1.94 22.24
C LEU A 75 -1.88 -1.15 23.48
N SER A 76 -1.92 -1.80 24.63
CA SER A 76 -1.40 -1.24 25.87
C SER A 76 0.13 -1.13 25.84
N ALA A 77 0.69 -0.25 26.65
CA ALA A 77 2.13 -0.11 26.81
C ALA A 77 2.83 -1.41 27.24
N ASP A 78 2.15 -2.25 28.00
CA ASP A 78 2.69 -3.53 28.44
C ASP A 78 2.69 -4.57 27.30
N GLU A 79 1.68 -4.60 26.43
CA GLU A 79 1.67 -5.41 25.22
C GLU A 79 2.80 -5.02 24.27
N LEU A 80 2.99 -3.72 24.04
CA LEU A 80 4.10 -3.20 23.25
C LEU A 80 5.47 -3.60 23.84
N ALA A 81 5.63 -3.48 25.16
CA ALA A 81 6.84 -3.92 25.87
C ALA A 81 7.08 -5.44 25.78
N LYS A 82 6.01 -6.24 25.83
CA LYS A 82 6.09 -7.70 25.62
C LYS A 82 6.50 -8.04 24.19
N ASN A 83 5.96 -7.32 23.20
CA ASN A 83 6.30 -7.53 21.80
C ASN A 83 7.77 -7.21 21.52
N ARG A 84 8.36 -6.20 22.15
CA ARG A 84 9.80 -5.87 22.05
C ARG A 84 10.72 -7.04 22.45
N LYS A 85 10.27 -7.95 23.31
CA LYS A 85 11.06 -9.12 23.77
C LYS A 85 10.96 -10.32 22.85
N LYS A 86 10.07 -10.34 21.85
CA LYS A 86 9.88 -11.48 20.94
C LYS A 86 11.05 -11.62 19.97
N LYS A 87 11.27 -12.84 19.49
CA LYS A 87 12.22 -13.09 18.40
C LYS A 87 11.63 -12.57 17.08
N ALA A 88 12.44 -11.92 16.26
CA ALA A 88 12.07 -11.40 14.95
C ALA A 88 13.23 -11.60 13.97
N SER A 89 12.97 -11.55 12.68
CA SER A 89 14.00 -11.53 11.64
C SER A 89 14.57 -10.13 11.46
N PHE A 90 15.88 -10.03 11.36
CA PHE A 90 16.64 -8.82 11.06
C PHE A 90 17.50 -9.02 9.82
N ASP A 91 17.18 -10.04 9.01
CA ASP A 91 17.84 -10.31 7.73
C ASP A 91 17.26 -9.37 6.68
N TYR A 92 17.93 -8.25 6.46
CA TYR A 92 17.53 -7.25 5.47
C TYR A 92 17.81 -7.72 4.04
N ASP A 93 18.81 -8.59 3.85
CA ASP A 93 19.16 -9.12 2.53
C ASP A 93 18.11 -10.12 2.03
N ALA A 94 17.36 -10.73 2.95
CA ALA A 94 16.21 -11.57 2.62
C ALA A 94 14.95 -10.76 2.22
N VAL A 95 14.98 -9.44 2.42
CA VAL A 95 13.86 -8.56 2.01
C VAL A 95 13.92 -8.33 0.52
N GLU A 96 13.10 -9.04 -0.22
CA GLU A 96 13.00 -8.86 -1.66
C GLU A 96 12.24 -7.57 -2.02
N MET A 97 12.46 -7.08 -3.24
CA MET A 97 11.69 -5.97 -3.77
C MET A 97 10.19 -6.29 -3.79
N ILE A 98 9.40 -5.27 -3.44
CA ILE A 98 7.95 -5.39 -3.44
C ILE A 98 7.44 -5.65 -4.86
N ASN A 99 6.49 -6.58 -5.00
CA ASN A 99 5.80 -6.85 -6.25
C ASN A 99 4.32 -7.14 -5.98
N ASN A 100 3.50 -7.06 -7.02
CA ASN A 100 2.05 -7.21 -6.94
C ASN A 100 1.61 -8.53 -6.31
N LYS A 101 2.37 -9.62 -6.56
CA LYS A 101 2.08 -10.93 -5.97
C LYS A 101 2.24 -10.90 -4.46
N LYS A 102 3.33 -10.35 -3.95
CA LYS A 102 3.61 -10.24 -2.51
C LYS A 102 2.59 -9.36 -1.79
N ILE A 103 2.22 -8.24 -2.40
CA ILE A 103 1.14 -7.38 -1.89
C ILE A 103 -0.15 -8.19 -1.78
N MET A 104 -0.52 -8.90 -2.82
CA MET A 104 -1.74 -9.71 -2.84
C MET A 104 -1.69 -10.84 -1.81
N ASP A 105 -0.59 -11.57 -1.73
CA ASP A 105 -0.39 -12.64 -0.74
C ASP A 105 -0.51 -12.09 0.70
N SER A 106 0.05 -10.91 0.96
CA SER A 106 -0.06 -10.22 2.26
C SER A 106 -1.49 -9.77 2.56
N LEU A 107 -2.24 -9.28 1.57
CA LEU A 107 -3.63 -8.85 1.74
C LEU A 107 -4.57 -10.04 1.97
N LEU A 108 -4.30 -11.17 1.32
CA LEU A 108 -5.11 -12.38 1.41
C LEU A 108 -4.73 -13.26 2.62
N SER A 109 -3.50 -13.14 3.14
CA SER A 109 -3.07 -13.89 4.30
C SER A 109 -3.76 -13.36 5.56
N ASN A 110 -4.45 -14.25 6.29
CA ASN A 110 -4.98 -13.96 7.63
C ASN A 110 -3.87 -13.72 8.69
N GLU A 111 -2.59 -13.82 8.32
CA GLU A 111 -1.46 -13.44 9.17
C GLU A 111 -1.48 -11.94 9.52
N GLY A 112 -2.32 -11.18 8.81
CA GLY A 112 -2.54 -9.75 8.99
C GLY A 112 -2.98 -9.28 10.38
N ALA A 113 -3.40 -10.16 11.24
CA ALA A 113 -3.79 -9.85 12.62
C ALA A 113 -2.62 -9.93 13.61
N ASN A 114 -1.37 -10.09 13.16
CA ASN A 114 -0.26 -10.32 14.10
C ASN A 114 0.19 -9.00 14.77
N LYS A 115 -0.72 -8.41 15.56
CA LYS A 115 -0.45 -7.33 16.53
C LYS A 115 0.77 -7.64 17.41
N ASN A 116 1.21 -8.88 17.34
CA ASN A 116 2.23 -9.45 18.21
C ASN A 116 3.64 -8.89 17.99
N TYR A 117 3.89 -8.16 16.89
CA TYR A 117 5.21 -7.58 16.60
C TYR A 117 5.20 -6.05 16.57
N VAL A 118 4.05 -5.41 16.77
CA VAL A 118 3.99 -3.95 16.93
C VAL A 118 4.62 -3.56 18.25
N ILE A 119 5.61 -2.67 18.22
CA ILE A 119 6.39 -2.23 19.38
C ILE A 119 6.28 -0.76 19.70
N ALA A 120 5.84 0.05 18.70
CA ALA A 120 5.72 1.49 18.79
C ALA A 120 4.85 2.01 17.63
N GLY A 121 4.55 3.31 17.64
CA GLY A 121 3.95 4.02 16.51
C GLY A 121 4.83 5.19 16.09
N ILE A 122 4.88 5.50 14.80
CA ILE A 122 5.56 6.67 14.23
C ILE A 122 4.57 7.59 13.55
N SER A 123 4.74 8.90 13.72
CA SER A 123 3.99 9.92 13.01
C SER A 123 4.90 11.06 12.54
N ILE A 124 4.74 11.46 11.28
CA ILE A 124 5.43 12.62 10.67
C ILE A 124 4.35 13.46 9.97
N PRO A 125 3.65 14.33 10.73
CA PRO A 125 2.48 15.05 10.21
C PRO A 125 2.77 15.92 8.98
N SER A 126 3.99 16.45 8.88
CA SER A 126 4.41 17.33 7.77
C SER A 126 4.37 16.66 6.39
N VAL A 127 4.44 15.33 6.35
CA VAL A 127 4.40 14.54 5.10
C VAL A 127 3.30 13.47 5.12
N GLY A 128 2.47 13.44 6.18
CA GLY A 128 1.32 12.53 6.29
C GLY A 128 1.65 11.09 6.64
N ILE A 129 2.87 10.80 7.14
CA ILE A 129 3.25 9.46 7.58
C ILE A 129 2.64 9.19 8.95
N ARG A 130 1.98 8.02 9.09
CA ARG A 130 1.43 7.51 10.34
C ARG A 130 1.36 5.98 10.28
N LEU A 131 2.31 5.31 10.94
CA LEU A 131 2.54 3.89 10.80
C LEU A 131 2.81 3.21 12.13
N ASP A 132 2.51 1.91 12.20
CA ASP A 132 3.04 1.03 13.23
C ASP A 132 4.54 0.79 13.01
N ILE A 133 5.28 0.65 14.12
CA ILE A 133 6.65 0.16 14.12
C ILE A 133 6.63 -1.29 14.58
N TYR A 134 7.13 -2.17 13.72
CA TYR A 134 7.27 -3.60 13.96
C TYR A 134 8.68 -3.95 14.40
N LYS A 135 8.80 -4.99 15.23
CA LYS A 135 10.11 -5.56 15.54
C LYS A 135 10.62 -6.38 14.37
N GLY A 136 11.84 -6.05 13.88
CA GLY A 136 12.49 -6.70 12.74
C GLY A 136 12.02 -6.18 11.40
N VAL A 137 12.55 -6.79 10.34
CA VAL A 137 12.38 -6.38 8.94
C VAL A 137 11.73 -7.49 8.09
N SER A 138 10.85 -8.28 8.69
CA SER A 138 10.10 -9.27 7.91
C SER A 138 9.28 -8.57 6.82
N GLU A 139 9.05 -9.26 5.71
CA GLU A 139 8.23 -8.76 4.61
C GLU A 139 6.84 -8.30 5.08
N TYR A 140 6.24 -9.08 5.98
CA TYR A 140 4.97 -8.72 6.62
C TYR A 140 5.04 -7.37 7.35
N ALA A 141 6.10 -7.13 8.13
CA ALA A 141 6.28 -5.89 8.89
C ALA A 141 6.41 -4.68 7.95
N LEU A 142 7.21 -4.83 6.89
CA LEU A 142 7.51 -3.75 5.96
C LEU A 142 6.33 -3.41 5.01
N LEU A 143 5.43 -4.37 4.73
CA LEU A 143 4.20 -4.13 3.97
C LEU A 143 3.10 -3.41 4.77
N ARG A 144 3.23 -3.35 6.09
CA ARG A 144 2.21 -2.77 6.98
C ARG A 144 2.66 -1.55 7.76
N GLY A 145 3.97 -1.30 7.81
CA GLY A 145 4.53 -0.19 8.54
C GLY A 145 6.03 -0.08 8.39
N ALA A 146 6.68 0.36 9.45
CA ALA A 146 8.15 0.43 9.54
C ALA A 146 8.69 -0.73 10.38
N GLY A 147 9.80 -1.31 9.97
CA GLY A 147 10.51 -2.36 10.71
C GLY A 147 11.77 -1.84 11.40
N THR A 148 12.10 -2.37 12.58
CA THR A 148 13.40 -2.07 13.21
C THR A 148 14.52 -2.79 12.48
N TYR A 149 15.58 -2.05 12.12
CA TYR A 149 16.69 -2.57 11.33
C TYR A 149 17.65 -3.43 12.17
N PHE A 150 17.89 -3.06 13.42
CA PHE A 150 18.81 -3.73 14.34
C PHE A 150 18.08 -4.37 15.52
N PRO A 151 18.53 -5.56 16.01
CA PRO A 151 17.86 -6.30 17.08
C PRO A 151 18.01 -5.65 18.45
N ASP A 152 19.10 -4.94 18.69
CA ASP A 152 19.61 -4.48 19.98
C ASP A 152 19.48 -2.95 20.19
N ARG A 153 18.92 -2.24 19.22
CA ARG A 153 18.74 -0.78 19.31
C ARG A 153 17.46 -0.43 20.06
N GLU A 154 17.57 0.52 20.98
CA GLU A 154 16.46 1.00 21.78
C GLU A 154 16.02 2.40 21.38
N LEU A 155 14.72 2.65 21.40
CA LEU A 155 14.15 3.96 21.15
C LEU A 155 14.64 4.98 22.18
N GLY A 156 15.09 6.15 21.71
CA GLY A 156 15.65 7.19 22.57
C GLY A 156 17.08 6.96 23.03
N LYS A 157 17.78 5.96 22.48
CA LYS A 157 19.21 5.70 22.76
C LYS A 157 19.96 5.43 21.45
N GLY A 158 21.18 5.99 21.33
CA GLY A 158 22.02 5.81 20.16
C GLY A 158 21.27 6.12 18.85
N ASN A 159 21.51 5.36 17.80
CA ASN A 159 20.81 5.50 16.52
C ASN A 159 19.71 4.43 16.37
N PHE A 160 18.45 4.80 16.50
CA PHE A 160 17.30 3.92 16.29
C PHE A 160 16.91 3.91 14.81
N VAL A 161 17.21 2.81 14.11
CA VAL A 161 17.06 2.71 12.66
C VAL A 161 15.76 1.98 12.30
N LEU A 162 14.96 2.62 11.43
CA LEU A 162 13.71 2.08 10.90
C LEU A 162 13.80 1.97 9.37
N ALA A 163 13.44 0.82 8.84
CA ALA A 163 13.27 0.59 7.42
C ALA A 163 11.78 0.56 7.04
N GLY A 164 11.45 1.01 5.84
CA GLY A 164 10.10 0.94 5.30
C GLY A 164 10.12 0.97 3.77
N HIS A 165 9.09 0.39 3.14
CA HIS A 165 8.98 0.40 1.69
C HIS A 165 8.65 1.77 1.12
N ASN A 166 9.14 2.03 -0.09
CA ASN A 166 8.66 3.06 -0.99
C ASN A 166 7.79 2.39 -2.05
N MET A 167 6.50 2.77 -2.11
CA MET A 167 5.51 2.23 -3.04
C MET A 167 5.43 3.03 -4.35
N GLU A 168 6.34 3.99 -4.55
CA GLU A 168 6.35 4.91 -5.71
C GLU A 168 5.04 5.73 -5.85
N ASP A 169 4.28 5.84 -4.77
CA ASP A 169 3.16 6.76 -4.65
C ASP A 169 3.51 7.90 -3.68
N GLU A 170 2.56 8.80 -3.43
CA GLU A 170 2.85 9.96 -2.57
C GLU A 170 2.40 9.79 -1.12
N VAL A 171 1.79 8.65 -0.77
CA VAL A 171 1.04 8.53 0.48
C VAL A 171 1.30 7.25 1.28
N THR A 172 1.78 6.17 0.63
CA THR A 172 1.86 4.85 1.25
C THR A 172 3.22 4.60 1.92
N LEU A 173 3.21 4.05 3.13
CA LEU A 173 4.39 3.66 3.92
C LEU A 173 5.42 4.79 4.05
N PHE A 174 6.67 4.58 3.60
CA PHE A 174 7.71 5.59 3.58
C PHE A 174 7.84 6.34 2.25
N SER A 175 6.94 6.12 1.28
CA SER A 175 6.91 6.90 0.04
C SER A 175 6.95 8.42 0.31
N PRO A 176 6.20 8.99 1.27
CA PRO A 176 6.21 10.43 1.50
C PRO A 176 7.54 11.01 2.01
N LEU A 177 8.52 10.18 2.42
CA LEU A 177 9.80 10.67 2.94
C LEU A 177 10.59 11.54 1.96
N TYR A 178 10.36 11.42 0.64
CA TYR A 178 11.03 12.28 -0.33
C TYR A 178 10.66 13.77 -0.19
N ARG A 179 9.53 14.08 0.47
CA ARG A 179 9.05 15.46 0.71
C ARG A 179 9.51 16.04 2.04
N ILE A 180 10.14 15.22 2.90
CA ILE A 180 10.53 15.69 4.25
C ILE A 180 11.61 16.75 4.16
N GLN A 181 11.60 17.68 5.11
CA GLN A 181 12.56 18.78 5.13
C GLN A 181 13.28 18.84 6.48
N LYS A 182 14.52 19.36 6.48
CA LYS A 182 15.25 19.64 7.71
C LYS A 182 14.44 20.54 8.64
N GLY A 183 14.49 20.25 9.94
CA GLY A 183 13.77 20.98 10.96
C GLY A 183 12.36 20.46 11.25
N GLN A 184 11.78 19.62 10.39
CA GLN A 184 10.48 18.99 10.63
C GLN A 184 10.57 17.95 11.75
N LYS A 185 9.42 17.67 12.39
CA LYS A 185 9.36 16.79 13.54
C LYS A 185 8.93 15.38 13.16
N ILE A 186 9.57 14.39 13.77
CA ILE A 186 9.23 12.98 13.76
C ILE A 186 8.82 12.63 15.18
N TYR A 187 7.62 12.07 15.35
CA TYR A 187 7.09 11.62 16.62
C TYR A 187 7.08 10.10 16.66
N VAL A 188 7.64 9.52 17.72
CA VAL A 188 7.58 8.06 17.95
C VAL A 188 7.06 7.84 19.36
N SER A 189 6.06 6.96 19.51
CA SER A 189 5.57 6.58 20.85
C SER A 189 5.66 5.08 21.07
N ASP A 190 6.12 4.70 22.24
CA ASP A 190 6.16 3.32 22.70
C ASP A 190 5.00 2.96 23.66
N GLY A 191 4.01 3.85 23.75
CA GLY A 191 2.86 3.73 24.64
C GLY A 191 3.08 4.25 26.06
N LYS A 192 4.33 4.43 26.49
CA LYS A 192 4.70 5.05 27.78
C LYS A 192 5.22 6.45 27.57
N GLU A 193 6.02 6.63 26.54
CA GLU A 193 6.70 7.88 26.23
C GLU A 193 6.50 8.25 24.75
N ILE A 194 6.58 9.54 24.47
CA ILE A 194 6.63 10.12 23.15
C ILE A 194 8.00 10.76 22.97
N PHE A 195 8.70 10.31 21.96
CA PHE A 195 10.02 10.81 21.57
C PHE A 195 9.84 11.73 20.38
N VAL A 196 10.26 12.99 20.51
CA VAL A 196 10.19 13.99 19.44
C VAL A 196 11.59 14.18 18.87
N TYR A 197 11.75 13.80 17.62
CA TYR A 197 12.99 14.05 16.89
C TYR A 197 12.80 15.21 15.92
N LYS A 198 13.86 15.99 15.71
CA LYS A 198 13.92 17.04 14.69
C LYS A 198 14.85 16.61 13.58
N VAL A 199 14.35 16.59 12.34
CA VAL A 199 15.15 16.22 11.15
C VAL A 199 16.38 17.11 11.06
N SER A 200 17.55 16.49 11.10
CA SER A 200 18.85 17.15 11.04
C SER A 200 19.54 16.96 9.69
N GLU A 201 19.33 15.80 9.07
CA GLU A 201 20.03 15.43 7.85
C GLU A 201 19.14 14.59 6.92
N ILE A 202 19.30 14.80 5.62
CA ILE A 202 18.62 14.02 4.56
C ILE A 202 19.70 13.69 3.54
N LEU A 203 19.91 12.40 3.31
CA LEU A 203 20.94 11.86 2.42
C LEU A 203 20.32 10.96 1.38
N THR A 204 20.91 10.93 0.19
CA THR A 204 20.75 9.83 -0.75
C THR A 204 22.03 9.02 -0.73
N ILE A 205 21.93 7.75 -0.37
CA ILE A 205 23.06 6.83 -0.23
C ILE A 205 22.91 5.64 -1.17
N SER A 206 24.00 4.99 -1.54
CA SER A 206 23.94 3.70 -2.23
C SER A 206 23.36 2.64 -1.28
N SER A 207 22.71 1.62 -1.84
CA SER A 207 22.23 0.47 -1.06
C SER A 207 23.34 -0.28 -0.30
N THR A 208 24.60 -0.11 -0.71
CA THR A 208 25.76 -0.73 -0.08
C THR A 208 26.41 0.12 1.02
N GLN A 209 26.00 1.38 1.18
CA GLN A 209 26.55 2.28 2.19
C GLN A 209 25.81 2.13 3.54
N VAL A 210 25.85 0.92 4.11
CA VAL A 210 25.14 0.58 5.35
C VAL A 210 25.82 1.13 6.61
N GLU A 211 27.11 1.51 6.54
CA GLU A 211 27.87 2.11 7.64
C GLU A 211 27.26 3.42 8.15
N VAL A 212 26.48 4.12 7.31
CA VAL A 212 25.73 5.33 7.71
C VAL A 212 24.68 5.00 8.78
N LEU A 213 24.20 3.76 8.83
CA LEU A 213 23.22 3.30 9.80
C LEU A 213 23.86 2.93 11.14
N ASP A 214 25.14 2.59 11.14
CA ASP A 214 25.91 2.24 12.35
C ASP A 214 26.41 3.45 13.10
N ASP A 215 26.45 4.61 12.44
CA ASP A 215 26.94 5.86 13.05
C ASP A 215 26.11 6.21 14.29
N ILE A 216 26.72 5.98 15.45
CA ILE A 216 26.15 6.31 16.73
C ILE A 216 26.71 7.68 17.12
N ASP A 217 25.90 8.72 16.97
CA ASP A 217 26.23 10.07 17.42
C ASP A 217 26.49 10.02 18.94
N LYS A 218 27.78 10.11 19.33
CA LYS A 218 28.25 9.95 20.72
C LYS A 218 27.75 11.08 21.64
N GLY A 219 26.47 11.16 21.88
CA GLY A 219 25.96 12.15 22.85
C GLY A 219 24.51 12.51 22.73
N GLN A 220 23.92 12.42 21.56
CA GLN A 220 22.49 12.72 21.35
C GLN A 220 21.79 11.57 20.63
N PRO A 221 20.68 11.03 21.18
CA PRO A 221 19.95 9.97 20.51
C PRO A 221 19.43 10.43 19.13
N VAL A 222 19.57 9.56 18.15
CA VAL A 222 19.19 9.78 16.74
C VAL A 222 18.14 8.75 16.33
N ILE A 223 17.25 9.14 15.44
CA ILE A 223 16.44 8.23 14.65
C ILE A 223 16.90 8.30 13.19
N THR A 224 17.01 7.15 12.54
CA THR A 224 17.30 7.06 11.12
C THR A 224 16.16 6.32 10.42
N LEU A 225 15.55 6.98 9.43
CA LEU A 225 14.52 6.39 8.58
C LEU A 225 15.14 6.09 7.22
N ILE A 226 15.02 4.84 6.75
CA ILE A 226 15.59 4.42 5.46
C ILE A 226 14.52 3.80 4.57
N THR A 227 14.53 4.19 3.30
CA THR A 227 13.63 3.65 2.26
C THR A 227 14.33 3.64 0.90
N CYS A 228 13.79 2.89 -0.06
CA CYS A 228 14.28 2.92 -1.44
C CYS A 228 14.06 4.31 -2.06
N ALA A 229 15.06 4.84 -2.76
CA ALA A 229 14.95 6.11 -3.48
C ALA A 229 14.36 5.92 -4.89
N ASP A 230 14.49 4.72 -5.44
CA ASP A 230 14.08 4.37 -6.80
C ASP A 230 13.53 2.94 -6.86
N ARG A 231 12.82 2.62 -7.97
CA ARG A 231 12.21 1.29 -8.18
C ARG A 231 13.21 0.14 -8.32
N TYR A 232 14.47 0.45 -8.64
CA TYR A 232 15.52 -0.56 -8.79
C TYR A 232 16.27 -0.81 -7.49
N ALA A 233 15.90 -0.09 -6.43
CA ALA A 233 16.52 -0.19 -5.11
C ALA A 233 18.06 0.02 -5.13
N ILE A 234 18.56 0.82 -6.08
CA ILE A 234 19.99 1.15 -6.19
C ILE A 234 20.37 2.14 -5.10
N ASN A 235 19.52 3.15 -4.89
CA ASN A 235 19.73 4.20 -3.91
C ASN A 235 18.71 4.12 -2.78
N ARG A 236 19.09 4.71 -1.65
CA ARG A 236 18.22 4.85 -0.46
C ARG A 236 18.09 6.31 -0.09
N ILE A 237 16.90 6.72 0.31
CA ILE A 237 16.69 7.95 1.07
C ILE A 237 16.93 7.60 2.53
N CYS A 238 17.82 8.35 3.17
CA CYS A 238 18.17 8.23 4.57
C CYS A 238 17.87 9.56 5.27
N VAL A 239 16.92 9.55 6.19
CA VAL A 239 16.51 10.73 6.98
C VAL A 239 16.97 10.55 8.41
N LYS A 240 17.86 11.44 8.91
CA LYS A 240 18.29 11.42 10.31
C LYS A 240 17.61 12.55 11.10
N GLY A 241 17.13 12.21 12.29
CA GLY A 241 16.55 13.17 13.24
C GLY A 241 17.20 13.05 14.60
N LYS A 242 17.55 14.20 15.23
CA LYS A 242 18.08 14.25 16.59
C LYS A 242 16.95 14.36 17.60
N LEU A 243 17.03 13.62 18.71
CA LEU A 243 16.06 13.70 19.79
C LEU A 243 16.10 15.08 20.41
N VAL A 244 14.97 15.77 20.45
CA VAL A 244 14.85 17.12 21.04
C VAL A 244 13.96 17.13 22.27
N GLU A 245 13.07 16.16 22.42
CA GLU A 245 12.13 16.12 23.54
C GLU A 245 11.68 14.69 23.82
N LYS A 246 11.44 14.39 25.11
CA LYS A 246 10.88 13.12 25.59
C LYS A 246 9.77 13.45 26.57
N ILE A 247 8.57 12.97 26.32
CA ILE A 247 7.35 13.34 27.06
C ILE A 247 6.66 12.04 27.50
N ALA A 248 6.30 11.92 28.77
CA ALA A 248 5.43 10.83 29.18
C ALA A 248 4.04 10.97 28.50
N VAL A 249 3.47 9.88 28.02
CA VAL A 249 2.16 9.91 27.30
C VAL A 249 1.06 10.55 28.15
N GLN A 250 1.08 10.33 29.47
CA GLN A 250 0.13 10.92 30.39
C GLN A 250 0.20 12.46 30.43
N ASP A 251 1.42 13.02 30.29
CA ASP A 251 1.70 14.45 30.40
C ASP A 251 1.65 15.17 29.04
N ALA A 252 1.51 14.41 27.95
CA ALA A 252 1.46 14.96 26.61
C ALA A 252 0.16 15.73 26.37
N SER A 253 0.27 16.90 25.72
CA SER A 253 -0.88 17.71 25.32
C SER A 253 -1.77 16.97 24.32
N SER A 254 -3.06 17.32 24.24
CA SER A 254 -4.01 16.76 23.26
C SER A 254 -3.47 16.86 21.84
N LYS A 255 -2.86 18.00 21.47
CA LYS A 255 -2.26 18.22 20.16
C LYS A 255 -1.14 17.22 19.83
N ILE A 256 -0.34 16.80 20.81
CA ILE A 256 0.72 15.81 20.62
C ILE A 256 0.12 14.39 20.53
N LYS A 257 -0.93 14.11 21.30
CA LYS A 257 -1.65 12.81 21.22
C LYS A 257 -2.35 12.64 19.86
N GLU A 258 -2.93 13.71 19.33
CA GLU A 258 -3.62 13.74 18.03
C GLU A 258 -2.71 13.43 16.83
N VAL A 259 -1.38 13.60 16.92
CA VAL A 259 -0.50 13.25 15.79
C VAL A 259 -0.51 11.76 15.47
N PHE A 260 -0.96 10.93 16.42
CA PHE A 260 -1.09 9.49 16.24
C PHE A 260 -2.55 9.06 15.90
N SER A 261 -3.53 9.98 15.94
CA SER A 261 -4.97 9.71 15.72
C SER A 261 -5.35 9.61 14.25
#